data_b676856191849bc20ac70d89d4f8f459
#
_entry.id   b676856191849bc20ac70d89d4f8f459
#
_cell.length_a   1.000
_cell.length_b   1.000
_cell.length_c   1.000
_cell.angle_alpha   90.00
_cell.angle_beta   90.00
_cell.angle_gamma   90.00
#
_symmetry.space_group_name_H-M   'P 1'
#
loop_
_entity.id
_entity.type
_entity.pdbx_description
1 polymer ?
#
loop_
_entity_poly.entity_id
_entity_poly.type
_entity_poly.pdbx_seq_one_letter_code
_entity_poly.pdbx_strand_id
1 'polypeptide(L)'
;VMMVCVCVFMNDIMVNISLLVIAFLFLDKNFFIKTLIGIGLLAVLVPIATRTAIPDPRVEELWHLMVLKDQPLLALILGSMMCGLGLGLIFSVNGSSGGTDVIVALISKYRNMSFGRIFVAVDGTVVLFSYFANVYLADIKIDPLVAFDKLVMSFIEVVLLAMTMDWYTSGNRQSVQFMIFSSKYQEINDAITSRLRRGCTLLEATGGYTGQP
;
A
#
# COMPACT_ATOMS: atom_id res chain seq x y z
N VAL A 1 24.99 -20.23 10.93
CA VAL A 1 24.36 -18.88 10.86
C VAL A 1 24.49 -18.33 9.44
N MET A 2 25.67 -18.27 8.81
CA MET A 2 25.91 -17.74 7.47
C MET A 2 25.11 -18.47 6.38
N MET A 3 25.01 -19.80 6.45
CA MET A 3 24.29 -20.63 5.47
C MET A 3 22.76 -20.41 5.54
N VAL A 4 22.21 -20.21 6.73
CA VAL A 4 20.78 -19.87 6.93
C VAL A 4 20.48 -18.47 6.39
N CYS A 5 21.33 -17.47 6.65
CA CYS A 5 21.19 -16.13 6.07
C CYS A 5 21.22 -16.15 4.53
N VAL A 6 22.12 -16.93 3.93
CA VAL A 6 22.19 -17.05 2.46
C VAL A 6 20.94 -17.74 1.92
N CYS A 7 20.44 -18.79 2.57
CA CYS A 7 19.19 -19.45 2.14
C CYS A 7 17.96 -18.55 2.23
N VAL A 8 17.83 -17.77 3.31
CA VAL A 8 16.74 -16.81 3.47
C VAL A 8 16.84 -15.72 2.40
N PHE A 9 18.03 -15.15 2.20
CA PHE A 9 18.26 -14.12 1.18
C PHE A 9 17.99 -14.62 -0.25
N MET A 10 18.40 -15.86 -0.57
CA MET A 10 18.11 -16.49 -1.86
C MET A 10 16.61 -16.76 -2.05
N ASN A 11 15.90 -17.14 -0.98
CA ASN A 11 14.46 -17.35 -1.03
C ASN A 11 13.70 -16.03 -1.26
N ASP A 12 14.08 -14.95 -0.58
CA ASP A 12 13.51 -13.62 -0.79
C ASP A 12 13.74 -13.12 -2.22
N ILE A 13 14.94 -13.31 -2.77
CA ILE A 13 15.25 -12.97 -4.16
C ILE A 13 14.39 -13.78 -5.13
N MET A 14 14.25 -15.08 -4.92
CA MET A 14 13.44 -15.95 -5.80
C MET A 14 11.95 -15.55 -5.78
N VAL A 15 11.40 -15.25 -4.61
CA VAL A 15 10.01 -14.77 -4.50
C VAL A 15 9.84 -13.42 -5.20
N ASN A 16 10.75 -12.47 -4.97
CA ASN A 16 10.69 -11.16 -5.61
C ASN A 16 10.86 -11.24 -7.13
N ILE A 17 11.74 -12.11 -7.64
CA ILE A 17 11.89 -12.35 -9.08
C ILE A 17 10.60 -12.95 -9.65
N SER A 18 9.99 -13.91 -8.97
CA SER A 18 8.73 -14.53 -9.41
C SER A 18 7.60 -13.50 -9.49
N LEU A 19 7.50 -12.61 -8.50
CA LEU A 19 6.54 -11.51 -8.48
C LEU A 19 6.81 -10.49 -9.59
N LEU A 20 8.08 -10.20 -9.87
CA LEU A 20 8.50 -9.35 -10.98
C LEU A 20 8.12 -9.94 -12.35
N VAL A 21 8.28 -11.25 -12.53
CA VAL A 21 7.84 -11.94 -13.76
C VAL A 21 6.33 -11.85 -13.90
N ILE A 22 5.58 -12.05 -12.84
CA ILE A 22 4.11 -11.87 -12.82
C ILE A 22 3.75 -10.42 -13.19
N ALA A 23 4.44 -9.43 -12.62
CA ALA A 23 4.23 -8.02 -12.94
C ALA A 23 4.49 -7.75 -14.44
N PHE A 24 5.54 -8.32 -15.01
CA PHE A 24 5.86 -8.16 -16.43
C PHE A 24 4.81 -8.77 -17.35
N LEU A 25 4.26 -9.93 -16.99
CA LEU A 25 3.28 -10.66 -17.81
C LEU A 25 1.87 -10.07 -17.73
N PHE A 26 1.46 -9.57 -16.57
CA PHE A 26 0.07 -9.20 -16.30
C PHE A 26 -0.16 -7.69 -16.09
N LEU A 27 0.89 -6.91 -15.80
CA LEU A 27 0.80 -5.47 -15.64
C LEU A 27 1.46 -4.74 -16.82
N ASP A 28 1.30 -3.42 -16.89
CA ASP A 28 1.81 -2.60 -17.98
C ASP A 28 3.34 -2.44 -17.91
N LYS A 29 3.99 -2.29 -19.08
CA LYS A 29 5.44 -2.07 -19.17
C LYS A 29 5.92 -0.87 -18.35
N ASN A 30 5.11 0.18 -18.29
CA ASN A 30 5.43 1.38 -17.49
C ASN A 30 5.43 1.07 -15.99
N PHE A 31 4.52 0.23 -15.51
CA PHE A 31 4.50 -0.25 -14.13
C PHE A 31 5.78 -1.03 -13.81
N PHE A 32 6.16 -1.96 -14.69
CA PHE A 32 7.36 -2.77 -14.53
C PHE A 32 8.65 -1.91 -14.43
N ILE A 33 8.82 -0.93 -15.33
CA ILE A 33 9.99 -0.04 -15.32
C ILE A 33 10.06 0.76 -14.01
N LYS A 34 8.93 1.33 -13.57
CA LYS A 34 8.86 2.10 -12.31
C LYS A 34 9.15 1.24 -11.09
N THR A 35 8.66 0.00 -11.09
CA THR A 35 8.95 -0.99 -10.04
C THR A 35 10.44 -1.33 -9.99
N LEU A 36 11.09 -1.55 -11.14
CA LEU A 36 12.54 -1.77 -11.20
C LEU A 36 13.34 -0.60 -10.64
N ILE A 37 12.95 0.63 -11.00
CA ILE A 37 13.58 1.84 -10.45
C ILE A 37 13.37 1.91 -8.94
N GLY A 38 12.16 1.62 -8.45
CA GLY A 38 11.85 1.59 -7.03
C GLY A 38 12.69 0.59 -6.25
N ILE A 39 12.79 -0.65 -6.74
CA ILE A 39 13.63 -1.70 -6.14
C ILE A 39 15.10 -1.28 -6.13
N GLY A 40 15.62 -0.75 -7.25
CA GLY A 40 17.01 -0.27 -7.34
C GLY A 40 17.28 0.87 -6.36
N LEU A 41 16.35 1.80 -6.22
CA LEU A 41 16.46 2.90 -5.27
C LEU A 41 16.46 2.41 -3.82
N LEU A 42 15.56 1.49 -3.47
CA LEU A 42 15.50 0.88 -2.15
C LEU A 42 16.79 0.09 -1.84
N ALA A 43 17.31 -0.67 -2.80
CA ALA A 43 18.56 -1.43 -2.64
C ALA A 43 19.77 -0.54 -2.33
N VAL A 44 19.75 0.72 -2.76
CA VAL A 44 20.82 1.69 -2.48
C VAL A 44 20.52 2.48 -1.20
N LEU A 45 19.29 2.98 -1.04
CA LEU A 45 18.94 3.86 0.09
C LEU A 45 18.87 3.13 1.43
N VAL A 46 18.37 1.89 1.46
CA VAL A 46 18.25 1.15 2.72
C VAL A 46 19.63 0.88 3.35
N PRO A 47 20.66 0.38 2.64
CA PRO A 47 22.00 0.23 3.20
C PRO A 47 22.64 1.56 3.63
N ILE A 48 22.40 2.64 2.91
CA ILE A 48 22.88 3.97 3.29
C ILE A 48 22.21 4.42 4.58
N ALA A 49 20.88 4.34 4.65
CA ALA A 49 20.12 4.71 5.84
C ALA A 49 20.52 3.87 7.06
N THR A 50 20.70 2.56 6.90
CA THR A 50 21.14 1.68 7.98
C THR A 50 22.58 1.98 8.42
N ARG A 51 23.48 2.29 7.49
CA ARG A 51 24.86 2.67 7.85
C ARG A 51 24.96 4.02 8.56
N THR A 52 24.12 4.98 8.17
CA THR A 52 24.07 6.28 8.83
C THR A 52 23.31 6.24 10.16
N ALA A 53 22.43 5.26 10.34
CA ALA A 53 21.70 5.04 11.60
C ALA A 53 22.49 4.20 12.62
N ILE A 54 23.60 3.50 12.22
CA ILE A 54 24.47 2.70 13.07
C ILE A 54 25.77 3.46 13.36
N PRO A 55 26.34 3.34 14.51
CA PRO A 55 26.35 4.26 15.63
C PRO A 55 27.58 5.17 15.59
N ASP A 56 27.40 6.41 15.30
CA ASP A 56 28.23 7.43 15.94
C ASP A 56 27.80 7.43 17.44
N PRO A 57 28.72 7.37 18.42
CA PRO A 57 28.37 7.45 19.84
C PRO A 57 27.49 8.65 20.17
N ARG A 58 27.53 9.71 19.40
CA ARG A 58 26.65 10.90 19.49
C ARG A 58 25.21 10.59 19.11
N VAL A 59 25.01 9.67 18.14
CA VAL A 59 23.68 9.24 17.71
C VAL A 59 23.07 8.29 18.73
N GLU A 60 23.90 7.48 19.41
CA GLU A 60 23.45 6.61 20.50
C GLU A 60 22.88 7.41 21.66
N GLU A 61 23.48 8.56 21.98
CA GLU A 61 22.97 9.50 23.00
C GLU A 61 21.64 10.14 22.54
N LEU A 62 21.48 10.46 21.25
CA LEU A 62 20.22 10.92 20.67
C LEU A 62 19.13 9.82 20.68
N TRP A 63 19.51 8.55 20.41
CA TRP A 63 18.58 7.42 20.51
C TRP A 63 18.04 7.22 21.93
N HIS A 64 18.84 7.49 22.96
CA HIS A 64 18.42 7.46 24.34
C HIS A 64 17.45 8.59 24.70
N LEU A 65 17.51 9.72 24.00
CA LEU A 65 16.59 10.85 24.14
C LEU A 65 15.29 10.63 23.33
N MET A 66 15.28 9.72 22.35
CA MET A 66 14.06 9.40 21.60
C MET A 66 13.10 8.57 22.46
N VAL A 67 11.96 9.17 22.80
CA VAL A 67 10.82 8.56 23.52
C VAL A 67 10.34 7.24 22.87
N LEU A 68 10.72 7.00 21.61
CA LEU A 68 10.33 5.81 20.84
C LEU A 68 11.05 4.52 21.25
N LYS A 69 12.22 4.59 21.92
CA LYS A 69 12.99 3.41 22.31
C LYS A 69 12.24 2.54 23.33
N ASP A 70 11.56 3.19 24.26
CA ASP A 70 10.83 2.52 25.34
C ASP A 70 9.33 2.34 25.07
N GLN A 71 8.87 2.77 23.88
CA GLN A 71 7.47 2.71 23.47
C GLN A 71 7.30 2.04 22.10
N PRO A 72 7.35 0.71 22.03
CA PRO A 72 7.28 -0.03 20.78
C PRO A 72 5.98 0.20 20.01
N LEU A 73 4.88 0.42 20.71
CA LEU A 73 3.59 0.73 20.08
C LEU A 73 3.60 2.08 19.37
N LEU A 74 4.20 3.12 19.97
CA LEU A 74 4.30 4.44 19.33
C LEU A 74 5.22 4.38 18.09
N ALA A 75 6.33 3.67 18.19
CA ALA A 75 7.23 3.43 17.06
C ALA A 75 6.53 2.70 15.91
N LEU A 76 5.72 1.69 16.23
CA LEU A 76 4.91 0.95 15.26
C LEU A 76 3.89 1.86 14.57
N ILE A 77 3.14 2.67 15.34
CA ILE A 77 2.14 3.59 14.76
C ILE A 77 2.80 4.58 13.80
N LEU A 78 3.85 5.26 14.22
CA LEU A 78 4.55 6.23 13.37
C LEU A 78 5.19 5.55 12.15
N GLY A 79 5.85 4.41 12.34
CA GLY A 79 6.47 3.65 11.28
C GLY A 79 5.46 3.18 10.22
N SER A 80 4.34 2.59 10.65
CA SER A 80 3.30 2.13 9.73
C SER A 80 2.63 3.28 8.95
N MET A 81 2.41 4.44 9.59
CA MET A 81 1.91 5.62 8.89
C MET A 81 2.90 6.14 7.84
N MET A 82 4.17 6.23 8.18
CA MET A 82 5.21 6.65 7.22
C MET A 82 5.34 5.65 6.05
N CYS A 83 5.33 4.36 6.33
CA CYS A 83 5.33 3.32 5.29
C CYS A 83 4.07 3.40 4.42
N GLY A 84 2.90 3.58 5.02
CA GLY A 84 1.63 3.72 4.30
C GLY A 84 1.62 4.94 3.37
N LEU A 85 2.18 6.09 3.79
CA LEU A 85 2.37 7.26 2.93
C LEU A 85 3.35 6.95 1.79
N GLY A 86 4.48 6.30 2.07
CA GLY A 86 5.46 5.91 1.07
C GLY A 86 4.88 4.99 0.00
N LEU A 87 4.15 3.96 0.41
CA LEU A 87 3.44 3.06 -0.50
C LEU A 87 2.34 3.79 -1.28
N GLY A 88 1.58 4.68 -0.64
CA GLY A 88 0.58 5.51 -1.31
C GLY A 88 1.18 6.37 -2.42
N LEU A 89 2.36 6.96 -2.19
CA LEU A 89 3.12 7.69 -3.21
C LEU A 89 3.53 6.79 -4.38
N ILE A 90 4.06 5.60 -4.10
CA ILE A 90 4.49 4.63 -5.12
C ILE A 90 3.29 4.20 -5.97
N PHE A 91 2.15 3.88 -5.35
CA PHE A 91 0.93 3.49 -6.06
C PHE A 91 0.31 4.66 -6.85
N SER A 92 0.44 5.90 -6.37
CA SER A 92 -0.08 7.07 -7.08
C SER A 92 0.58 7.27 -8.46
N VAL A 93 1.85 6.86 -8.59
CA VAL A 93 2.60 6.90 -9.85
C VAL A 93 2.52 5.59 -10.64
N ASN A 94 1.66 4.65 -10.24
CA ASN A 94 1.55 3.31 -10.82
C ASN A 94 2.89 2.57 -10.79
N GLY A 95 3.48 2.44 -9.60
CA GLY A 95 4.68 1.67 -9.30
C GLY A 95 4.43 0.68 -8.17
N SER A 96 5.45 -0.08 -7.80
CA SER A 96 5.46 -1.02 -6.68
C SER A 96 6.85 -1.06 -6.06
N SER A 97 6.97 -1.49 -4.81
CA SER A 97 8.26 -1.74 -4.15
C SER A 97 8.85 -3.11 -4.53
N GLY A 98 8.09 -3.95 -5.24
CA GLY A 98 8.52 -5.28 -5.71
C GLY A 98 8.19 -6.44 -4.77
N GLY A 99 7.49 -6.18 -3.66
CA GLY A 99 7.03 -7.19 -2.71
C GLY A 99 5.58 -7.64 -2.94
N THR A 100 4.85 -7.92 -1.86
CA THR A 100 3.42 -8.29 -1.86
C THR A 100 2.52 -7.25 -2.53
N ASP A 101 2.96 -6.01 -2.61
CA ASP A 101 2.33 -4.90 -3.28
C ASP A 101 2.17 -5.12 -4.81
N VAL A 102 2.99 -5.97 -5.46
CA VAL A 102 2.74 -6.42 -6.84
C VAL A 102 1.44 -7.22 -6.91
N ILE A 103 1.18 -8.08 -5.93
CA ILE A 103 -0.06 -8.87 -5.84
C ILE A 103 -1.26 -7.93 -5.64
N VAL A 104 -1.10 -6.93 -4.76
CA VAL A 104 -2.12 -5.91 -4.51
C VAL A 104 -2.45 -5.14 -5.79
N ALA A 105 -1.42 -4.71 -6.53
CA ALA A 105 -1.59 -4.02 -7.82
C ALA A 105 -2.30 -4.91 -8.86
N LEU A 106 -1.95 -6.20 -8.91
CA LEU A 106 -2.58 -7.17 -9.80
C LEU A 106 -4.06 -7.36 -9.47
N ILE A 107 -4.40 -7.57 -8.21
CA ILE A 107 -5.80 -7.75 -7.78
C ILE A 107 -6.60 -6.48 -8.06
N SER A 108 -6.05 -5.30 -7.76
CA SER A 108 -6.72 -4.02 -7.99
C SER A 108 -7.00 -3.73 -9.46
N LYS A 109 -6.18 -4.27 -10.38
CA LYS A 109 -6.42 -4.17 -11.82
C LYS A 109 -7.69 -4.90 -12.27
N TYR A 110 -8.00 -6.04 -11.64
CA TYR A 110 -9.16 -6.89 -11.99
C TYR A 110 -10.38 -6.67 -11.08
N ARG A 111 -10.19 -6.04 -9.93
CA ARG A 111 -11.26 -5.79 -8.95
C ARG A 111 -11.27 -4.32 -8.56
N ASN A 112 -12.44 -3.69 -8.64
CA ASN A 112 -12.66 -2.31 -8.20
C ASN A 112 -12.73 -2.25 -6.66
N MET A 113 -11.59 -2.48 -6.01
CA MET A 113 -11.45 -2.43 -4.55
C MET A 113 -10.35 -1.42 -4.20
N SER A 114 -10.45 -0.80 -3.01
CA SER A 114 -9.36 0.05 -2.53
C SER A 114 -8.11 -0.77 -2.27
N PHE A 115 -6.95 -0.15 -2.53
CA PHE A 115 -5.65 -0.79 -2.31
C PHE A 115 -5.49 -1.29 -0.87
N GLY A 116 -5.91 -0.50 0.13
CA GLY A 116 -5.81 -0.87 1.53
C GLY A 116 -6.60 -2.11 1.89
N ARG A 117 -7.81 -2.30 1.34
CA ARG A 117 -8.59 -3.52 1.59
C ARG A 117 -7.88 -4.76 1.06
N ILE A 118 -7.27 -4.65 -0.12
CA ILE A 118 -6.50 -5.76 -0.70
C ILE A 118 -5.26 -6.01 0.14
N PHE A 119 -4.57 -4.94 0.59
CA PHE A 119 -3.40 -5.03 1.47
C PHE A 119 -3.73 -5.77 2.77
N VAL A 120 -4.80 -5.37 3.46
CA VAL A 120 -5.23 -6.05 4.69
C VAL A 120 -5.53 -7.54 4.44
N ALA A 121 -6.13 -7.88 3.31
CA ALA A 121 -6.40 -9.28 2.98
C ALA A 121 -5.12 -10.08 2.69
N VAL A 122 -4.20 -9.53 1.88
CA VAL A 122 -2.96 -10.21 1.48
C VAL A 122 -2.00 -10.31 2.68
N ASP A 123 -1.63 -9.19 3.26
CA ASP A 123 -0.66 -9.15 4.35
C ASP A 123 -1.23 -9.72 5.65
N GLY A 124 -2.54 -9.53 5.91
CA GLY A 124 -3.22 -10.19 7.01
C GLY A 124 -3.16 -11.72 6.92
N THR A 125 -3.28 -12.28 5.71
CA THR A 125 -3.08 -13.73 5.48
C THR A 125 -1.65 -14.15 5.78
N VAL A 126 -0.65 -13.35 5.36
CA VAL A 126 0.77 -13.61 5.64
C VAL A 126 1.05 -13.57 7.15
N VAL A 127 0.48 -12.59 7.87
CA VAL A 127 0.63 -12.45 9.33
C VAL A 127 0.02 -13.67 10.04
N LEU A 128 -1.17 -14.10 9.65
CA LEU A 128 -1.80 -15.30 10.21
C LEU A 128 -0.96 -16.55 9.94
N PHE A 129 -0.50 -16.73 8.71
CA PHE A 129 0.36 -17.87 8.36
C PHE A 129 1.67 -17.86 9.15
N SER A 130 2.29 -16.69 9.31
CA SER A 130 3.49 -16.53 10.12
C SER A 130 3.28 -16.93 11.58
N TYR A 131 2.12 -16.59 12.16
CA TYR A 131 1.76 -17.02 13.52
C TYR A 131 1.72 -18.54 13.63
N PHE A 132 0.99 -19.21 12.72
CA PHE A 132 0.90 -20.66 12.72
C PHE A 132 2.26 -21.33 12.48
N ALA A 133 3.06 -20.78 11.56
CA ALA A 133 4.39 -21.29 11.28
C ALA A 133 5.30 -21.20 12.52
N ASN A 134 5.28 -20.08 13.24
CA ASN A 134 6.11 -19.89 14.43
C ASN A 134 5.69 -20.77 15.62
N VAL A 135 4.39 -21.05 15.75
CA VAL A 135 3.88 -21.86 16.88
C VAL A 135 4.02 -23.36 16.60
N TYR A 136 3.77 -23.81 15.37
CA TYR A 136 3.65 -25.23 15.05
C TYR A 136 4.79 -25.81 14.22
N LEU A 137 5.42 -25.02 13.33
CA LEU A 137 6.42 -25.52 12.38
C LEU A 137 7.86 -25.14 12.74
N ALA A 138 8.09 -24.10 13.55
CA ALA A 138 9.45 -23.68 13.89
C ALA A 138 10.14 -24.71 14.81
N ASP A 139 11.39 -25.03 14.49
CA ASP A 139 12.26 -25.90 15.33
C ASP A 139 12.48 -25.28 16.72
N ILE A 140 12.51 -23.95 16.81
CA ILE A 140 12.55 -23.19 18.07
C ILE A 140 11.13 -22.69 18.33
N LYS A 141 10.38 -23.41 19.15
CA LYS A 141 9.02 -23.02 19.54
C LYS A 141 9.06 -21.73 20.34
N ILE A 142 8.45 -20.69 19.77
CA ILE A 142 8.20 -19.44 20.48
C ILE A 142 7.02 -19.65 21.43
N ASP A 143 7.12 -19.08 22.63
CA ASP A 143 6.02 -19.14 23.59
C ASP A 143 4.73 -18.62 22.94
N PRO A 144 3.61 -19.36 22.98
CA PRO A 144 2.36 -18.96 22.31
C PRO A 144 1.87 -17.57 22.68
N LEU A 145 2.12 -17.12 23.92
CA LEU A 145 1.76 -15.77 24.38
C LEU A 145 2.61 -14.70 23.67
N VAL A 146 3.90 -14.92 23.50
CA VAL A 146 4.81 -14.01 22.79
C VAL A 146 4.46 -13.97 21.29
N ALA A 147 4.13 -15.14 20.73
CA ALA A 147 3.69 -15.23 19.33
C ALA A 147 2.37 -14.48 19.11
N PHE A 148 1.44 -14.56 20.08
CA PHE A 148 0.17 -13.85 20.02
C PHE A 148 0.34 -12.31 20.11
N ASP A 149 1.22 -11.85 21.01
CA ASP A 149 1.55 -10.43 21.12
C ASP A 149 2.11 -9.87 19.80
N LYS A 150 3.04 -10.60 19.19
CA LYS A 150 3.57 -10.26 17.86
C LYS A 150 2.49 -10.25 16.78
N LEU A 151 1.57 -11.20 16.79
CA LEU A 151 0.44 -11.26 15.85
C LEU A 151 -0.44 -10.01 15.97
N VAL A 152 -0.80 -9.62 17.20
CA VAL A 152 -1.63 -8.42 17.43
C VAL A 152 -0.91 -7.16 16.94
N MET A 153 0.37 -7.00 17.27
CA MET A 153 1.17 -5.85 16.82
C MET A 153 1.27 -5.81 15.29
N SER A 154 1.56 -6.93 14.63
CA SER A 154 1.63 -6.99 13.17
C SER A 154 0.28 -6.70 12.50
N PHE A 155 -0.82 -7.12 13.11
CA PHE A 155 -2.15 -6.83 12.57
C PHE A 155 -2.49 -5.33 12.69
N ILE A 156 -2.13 -4.69 13.80
CA ILE A 156 -2.27 -3.24 13.97
C ILE A 156 -1.44 -2.50 12.92
N GLU A 157 -0.20 -2.94 12.69
CA GLU A 157 0.69 -2.38 11.67
C GLU A 157 0.05 -2.41 10.27
N VAL A 158 -0.41 -3.58 9.84
CA VAL A 158 -1.03 -3.78 8.52
C VAL A 158 -2.27 -2.90 8.35
N VAL A 159 -3.13 -2.81 9.38
CA VAL A 159 -4.33 -1.98 9.33
C VAL A 159 -3.98 -0.49 9.23
N LEU A 160 -3.07 0.00 10.06
CA LEU A 160 -2.66 1.41 10.05
C LEU A 160 -1.99 1.80 8.73
N LEU A 161 -1.10 0.95 8.23
CA LEU A 161 -0.45 1.12 6.93
C LEU A 161 -1.50 1.22 5.81
N ALA A 162 -2.44 0.27 5.77
CA ALA A 162 -3.49 0.22 4.76
C ALA A 162 -4.43 1.42 4.82
N MET A 163 -4.82 1.86 6.03
CA MET A 163 -5.66 3.05 6.22
C MET A 163 -4.96 4.31 5.74
N THR A 164 -3.68 4.47 6.09
CA THR A 164 -2.90 5.65 5.69
C THR A 164 -2.69 5.68 4.18
N MET A 165 -2.38 4.54 3.59
CA MET A 165 -2.24 4.40 2.13
C MET A 165 -3.55 4.72 1.40
N ASP A 166 -4.69 4.19 1.88
CA ASP A 166 -6.01 4.47 1.29
C ASP A 166 -6.39 5.95 1.45
N TRP A 167 -6.12 6.55 2.60
CA TRP A 167 -6.35 7.98 2.82
C TRP A 167 -5.58 8.83 1.79
N TYR A 168 -4.31 8.51 1.56
CA TYR A 168 -3.49 9.22 0.59
C TYR A 168 -3.97 8.99 -0.86
N THR A 169 -4.20 7.75 -1.26
CA THR A 169 -4.59 7.40 -2.64
C THR A 169 -6.01 7.84 -2.97
N SER A 170 -6.94 7.74 -2.03
CA SER A 170 -8.33 8.17 -2.22
C SER A 170 -8.45 9.69 -2.20
N GLY A 171 -7.72 10.38 -1.31
CA GLY A 171 -7.71 11.86 -1.25
C GLY A 171 -7.21 12.51 -2.54
N ASN A 172 -6.27 11.86 -3.23
CA ASN A 172 -5.69 12.39 -4.47
C ASN A 172 -6.50 12.06 -5.75
N ARG A 173 -7.50 11.17 -5.66
CA ARG A 173 -8.29 10.69 -6.81
C ARG A 173 -9.80 10.91 -6.66
N GLN A 174 -10.25 11.74 -5.72
CA GLN A 174 -11.66 12.03 -5.57
C GLN A 174 -12.15 12.90 -6.76
N SER A 175 -12.75 12.25 -7.73
CA SER A 175 -13.58 12.89 -8.73
C SER A 175 -15.04 12.82 -8.29
N VAL A 176 -15.71 13.94 -8.28
CA VAL A 176 -17.14 14.01 -7.96
C VAL A 176 -17.90 14.15 -9.28
N GLN A 177 -18.86 13.27 -9.47
CA GLN A 177 -19.78 13.35 -10.59
C GLN A 177 -21.10 13.94 -10.10
N PHE A 178 -21.51 15.06 -10.69
CA PHE A 178 -22.80 15.66 -10.43
C PHE A 178 -23.78 15.21 -11.51
N MET A 179 -24.88 14.58 -11.11
CA MET A 179 -26.02 14.30 -11.98
C MET A 179 -27.14 15.28 -11.63
N ILE A 180 -27.53 16.08 -12.61
CA ILE A 180 -28.60 17.12 -12.44
C ILE A 180 -29.76 16.70 -13.32
N PHE A 181 -30.92 16.50 -12.72
CA PHE A 181 -32.16 16.21 -13.41
C PHE A 181 -33.01 17.50 -13.43
N SER A 182 -33.21 18.06 -14.59
CA SER A 182 -33.97 19.32 -14.71
C SER A 182 -34.61 19.48 -16.11
N SER A 183 -35.78 20.02 -16.15
CA SER A 183 -36.41 20.46 -17.41
C SER A 183 -35.71 21.67 -18.05
N LYS A 184 -34.90 22.43 -17.26
CA LYS A 184 -34.14 23.61 -17.72
C LYS A 184 -32.67 23.23 -18.01
N TYR A 185 -32.44 22.06 -18.57
CA TYR A 185 -31.08 21.53 -18.78
C TYR A 185 -30.23 22.43 -19.69
N GLN A 186 -30.83 23.13 -20.67
CA GLN A 186 -30.08 24.02 -21.56
C GLN A 186 -29.56 25.26 -20.83
N GLU A 187 -30.40 25.94 -20.02
CA GLU A 187 -29.94 27.08 -19.20
C GLU A 187 -28.82 26.70 -18.24
N ILE A 188 -28.89 25.48 -17.66
CA ILE A 188 -27.88 24.96 -16.78
C ILE A 188 -26.59 24.64 -17.53
N ASN A 189 -26.70 24.01 -18.71
CA ASN A 189 -25.55 23.74 -19.57
C ASN A 189 -24.80 25.02 -19.95
N ASP A 190 -25.55 26.06 -20.40
CA ASP A 190 -24.98 27.36 -20.79
C ASP A 190 -24.33 28.07 -19.59
N ALA A 191 -24.92 27.97 -18.41
CA ALA A 191 -24.32 28.51 -17.19
C ALA A 191 -23.02 27.75 -16.78
N ILE A 192 -22.99 26.44 -16.90
CA ILE A 192 -21.80 25.62 -16.59
C ILE A 192 -20.67 25.91 -17.58
N THR A 193 -21.00 25.94 -18.88
CA THR A 193 -19.98 26.14 -19.91
C THR A 193 -19.45 27.58 -19.94
N SER A 194 -20.33 28.59 -19.79
CA SER A 194 -19.94 30.00 -19.86
C SER A 194 -19.30 30.52 -18.56
N ARG A 195 -19.89 30.20 -17.39
CA ARG A 195 -19.43 30.73 -16.10
C ARG A 195 -18.35 29.88 -15.45
N LEU A 196 -18.50 28.54 -15.44
CA LEU A 196 -17.56 27.63 -14.80
C LEU A 196 -16.46 27.14 -15.75
N ARG A 197 -16.61 27.33 -17.06
CA ARG A 197 -15.70 26.85 -18.11
C ARG A 197 -15.41 25.36 -17.96
N ARG A 198 -16.43 24.57 -17.63
CA ARG A 198 -16.34 23.12 -17.47
C ARG A 198 -17.19 22.42 -18.53
N GLY A 199 -16.71 21.24 -18.96
CA GLY A 199 -17.49 20.38 -19.85
C GLY A 199 -18.73 19.84 -19.14
N CYS A 200 -19.83 19.72 -19.88
CA CYS A 200 -21.08 19.14 -19.44
C CYS A 200 -21.54 18.13 -20.49
N THR A 201 -22.07 16.99 -20.04
CA THR A 201 -22.62 15.94 -20.93
C THR A 201 -24.13 15.91 -20.71
N LEU A 202 -24.89 16.13 -21.75
CA LEU A 202 -26.36 15.99 -21.75
C LEU A 202 -26.67 14.51 -22.06
N LEU A 203 -27.48 13.90 -21.22
CA LEU A 203 -27.98 12.54 -21.41
C LEU A 203 -29.48 12.58 -21.63
N GLU A 204 -29.96 12.07 -22.74
CA GLU A 204 -31.37 11.84 -22.96
C GLU A 204 -31.80 10.60 -22.15
N ALA A 205 -32.83 10.80 -21.33
CA ALA A 205 -33.37 9.74 -20.50
C ALA A 205 -34.86 9.62 -20.71
N THR A 206 -35.36 8.40 -20.78
CA THR A 206 -36.79 8.10 -20.89
C THR A 206 -37.30 7.61 -19.54
N GLY A 207 -38.37 8.19 -19.06
CA GLY A 207 -39.01 7.76 -17.81
C GLY A 207 -39.51 6.33 -17.93
N GLY A 208 -38.97 5.42 -17.10
CA GLY A 208 -39.30 4.00 -17.15
C GLY A 208 -40.76 3.67 -16.87
N TYR A 209 -41.48 4.56 -16.19
CA TYR A 209 -42.91 4.41 -15.91
C TYR A 209 -43.78 5.13 -16.94
N THR A 210 -43.41 6.34 -17.37
CA THR A 210 -44.21 7.17 -18.28
C THR A 210 -43.89 6.94 -19.75
N GLY A 211 -42.74 6.37 -20.09
CA GLY A 211 -42.25 6.23 -21.45
C GLY A 211 -41.96 7.56 -22.16
N GLN A 212 -42.02 8.69 -21.42
CA GLN A 212 -41.75 10.01 -21.94
C GLN A 212 -40.32 10.47 -21.58
N PRO A 213 -39.68 11.33 -22.41
CA PRO A 213 -38.36 11.88 -22.13
C PRO A 213 -38.35 12.84 -20.95
#